data_b5f9828191d5788b8d9919471dad1d7d
#
_entry.id   b5f9828191d5788b8d9919471dad1d7d
#
_cell.length_a   1.000
_cell.length_b   1.000
_cell.length_c   1.000
_cell.angle_alpha   90.00
_cell.angle_beta   90.00
_cell.angle_gamma   90.00
#
_symmetry.space_group_name_H-M   'P 1'
#
loop_
_entity.id
_entity.type
_entity.pdbx_description
1 polymer ?
#
loop_
_entity_poly.entity_id
_entity_poly.type
_entity_poly.pdbx_seq_one_letter_code
_entity_poly.pdbx_strand_id
1 'polypeptide(L)'
;MKVARILALGVFVAALAGCAVGPNYRTPKTPTPEGFAAAGSTATASGGGNAPATAAPVDFTAWWHALNDPELDSLIARAISGNPDVLIALDRLQAARTYEAAIIGTVLPEAEAGIGAGRGTGSDATRGRASPGLRAGDNSAGLKQINVVGGFDALWELDVFGKYRREIEAARYDTQAIRAARNGVLVSVIADTARAYIDLRGLQVRASVLTAAIDALRESLRIVNIRYERGITNELDVTLATRELATLEAQAAPLAAQVEAAEYTIATLLGVYPEDMVKELSAKAMVPAVPGAVATGLPVDLLRRRPDIQQAERELAGATARIGVATANLFPSIALSGSIGFQRQQAPGLPTIGQHIYSYGVGAAWPLLDFGQLDAQVEIADLQTRALLVNYKKTIQEAVREVDSNMGLYAAEQLSLGKLETALVASQRAVTLANERYERGLTDFLNVVDAERQEYDIEEQYAGAQVAAAEQFIELYRSLGGGWQNYQALPPIHRPLPAVVAMFQRVLSPSDPLK
;
A
#
# COMPACT_ATOMS: atom_id res chain seq x y z
N MET A 1 -23.11 -31.66 46.93
CA MET A 1 -22.95 -30.21 46.69
C MET A 1 -21.76 -29.84 45.78
N LYS A 2 -20.57 -30.48 45.85
CA LYS A 2 -19.41 -30.19 44.99
C LYS A 2 -19.64 -30.54 43.52
N VAL A 3 -20.30 -31.67 43.19
CA VAL A 3 -20.58 -32.11 41.82
C VAL A 3 -21.59 -31.19 41.11
N ALA A 4 -22.63 -30.71 41.82
CA ALA A 4 -23.62 -29.79 41.28
C ALA A 4 -22.98 -28.39 40.95
N ARG A 5 -22.00 -27.95 41.74
CA ARG A 5 -21.25 -26.71 41.45
C ARG A 5 -20.30 -26.87 40.26
N ILE A 6 -19.69 -28.05 40.05
CA ILE A 6 -18.84 -28.34 38.89
C ILE A 6 -19.70 -28.44 37.62
N LEU A 7 -20.88 -29.10 37.71
CA LEU A 7 -21.83 -29.16 36.59
C LEU A 7 -22.41 -27.78 36.26
N ALA A 8 -22.74 -26.96 37.26
CA ALA A 8 -23.20 -25.59 37.02
C ALA A 8 -22.11 -24.71 36.41
N LEU A 9 -20.85 -24.88 36.84
CA LEU A 9 -19.69 -24.19 36.24
C LEU A 9 -19.44 -24.68 34.82
N GLY A 10 -19.59 -25.98 34.52
CA GLY A 10 -19.44 -26.56 33.20
C GLY A 10 -20.54 -26.11 32.22
N VAL A 11 -21.80 -26.02 32.68
CA VAL A 11 -22.93 -25.50 31.90
C VAL A 11 -22.75 -23.98 31.69
N PHE A 12 -22.25 -23.23 32.65
CA PHE A 12 -21.97 -21.82 32.54
C PHE A 12 -20.83 -21.54 31.53
N VAL A 13 -19.76 -22.34 31.56
CA VAL A 13 -18.66 -22.27 30.57
C VAL A 13 -19.12 -22.68 29.17
N ALA A 14 -20.01 -23.71 29.07
CA ALA A 14 -20.59 -24.10 27.78
C ALA A 14 -21.58 -23.05 27.22
N ALA A 15 -22.29 -22.35 28.11
CA ALA A 15 -23.17 -21.22 27.71
C ALA A 15 -22.36 -20.01 27.25
N LEU A 16 -21.14 -19.80 27.75
CA LEU A 16 -20.21 -18.78 27.25
C LEU A 16 -19.63 -19.11 25.86
N ALA A 17 -19.72 -20.38 25.42
CA ALA A 17 -19.47 -20.78 24.04
C ALA A 17 -20.67 -20.49 23.10
N GLY A 18 -21.65 -19.69 23.53
CA GLY A 18 -22.85 -19.31 22.80
C GLY A 18 -22.55 -18.81 21.41
N CYS A 19 -23.41 -19.15 20.45
CA CYS A 19 -23.30 -18.73 19.06
C CYS A 19 -23.22 -17.22 18.93
N ALA A 20 -22.18 -16.69 18.31
CA ALA A 20 -22.15 -15.29 17.92
C ALA A 20 -23.26 -15.04 16.88
N VAL A 21 -24.10 -14.04 17.13
CA VAL A 21 -25.20 -13.67 16.20
C VAL A 21 -24.67 -12.98 14.96
N GLY A 22 -25.52 -12.91 13.92
CA GLY A 22 -25.19 -12.30 12.64
C GLY A 22 -24.50 -13.25 11.65
N PRO A 23 -24.24 -12.78 10.42
CA PRO A 23 -23.67 -13.59 9.35
C PRO A 23 -22.19 -13.90 9.59
N ASN A 24 -21.77 -15.09 9.16
CA ASN A 24 -20.35 -15.45 9.07
C ASN A 24 -19.82 -15.09 7.70
N TYR A 25 -18.66 -14.44 7.64
CA TYR A 25 -18.00 -14.15 6.38
C TYR A 25 -17.66 -15.42 5.60
N ARG A 26 -17.92 -15.38 4.30
CA ARG A 26 -17.45 -16.37 3.33
C ARG A 26 -16.94 -15.63 2.11
N THR A 27 -15.77 -15.97 1.61
CA THR A 27 -15.21 -15.38 0.41
C THR A 27 -16.19 -15.50 -0.76
N PRO A 28 -16.62 -14.37 -1.37
CA PRO A 28 -17.55 -14.41 -2.49
C PRO A 28 -16.95 -15.15 -3.69
N LYS A 29 -17.73 -15.99 -4.32
CA LYS A 29 -17.36 -16.58 -5.62
C LYS A 29 -17.47 -15.49 -6.68
N THR A 30 -16.35 -15.05 -7.20
CA THR A 30 -16.30 -14.04 -8.26
C THR A 30 -15.92 -14.73 -9.56
N PRO A 31 -16.77 -14.69 -10.60
CA PRO A 31 -16.41 -15.23 -11.90
C PRO A 31 -15.24 -14.38 -12.45
N THR A 32 -14.12 -15.03 -12.72
CA THR A 32 -12.99 -14.46 -13.45
C THR A 32 -12.92 -15.12 -14.83
N PRO A 33 -12.45 -14.41 -15.87
CA PRO A 33 -12.21 -15.00 -17.17
C PRO A 33 -11.24 -16.19 -17.06
N GLU A 34 -11.36 -17.18 -17.97
CA GLU A 34 -10.44 -18.32 -18.00
C GLU A 34 -9.02 -17.95 -18.48
N GLY A 35 -8.86 -16.82 -19.19
CA GLY A 35 -7.61 -16.30 -19.67
C GLY A 35 -7.67 -14.79 -19.90
N PHE A 36 -6.52 -14.16 -20.06
CA PHE A 36 -6.42 -12.76 -20.47
C PHE A 36 -6.76 -12.59 -21.94
N ALA A 37 -7.50 -11.57 -22.31
CA ALA A 37 -7.93 -11.30 -23.69
C ALA A 37 -6.71 -10.98 -24.59
N ALA A 38 -5.73 -10.26 -24.08
CA ALA A 38 -4.52 -9.90 -24.80
C ALA A 38 -3.52 -11.06 -24.98
N ALA A 39 -3.67 -12.18 -24.28
CA ALA A 39 -2.76 -13.34 -24.40
C ALA A 39 -2.74 -13.94 -25.81
N GLY A 40 -3.87 -13.83 -26.55
CA GLY A 40 -3.95 -14.26 -27.95
C GLY A 40 -3.25 -13.32 -28.94
N SER A 41 -3.16 -12.01 -28.63
CA SER A 41 -2.53 -11.01 -29.50
C SER A 41 -1.01 -10.98 -29.39
N THR A 42 -0.46 -11.30 -28.22
CA THR A 42 0.99 -11.40 -28.01
C THR A 42 1.62 -12.57 -28.77
N ALA A 43 0.90 -13.67 -28.97
CA ALA A 43 1.36 -14.82 -29.75
C ALA A 43 1.46 -14.51 -31.26
N THR A 44 0.70 -13.55 -31.78
CA THR A 44 0.70 -13.15 -33.20
C THR A 44 1.69 -12.04 -33.52
N ALA A 45 2.10 -11.23 -32.52
CA ALA A 45 3.09 -10.15 -32.71
C ALA A 45 4.54 -10.69 -32.84
N SER A 46 4.82 -11.89 -32.36
CA SER A 46 6.06 -12.61 -32.62
C SER A 46 6.01 -13.22 -34.02
N GLY A 47 6.42 -12.44 -35.02
CA GLY A 47 6.34 -12.83 -36.43
C GLY A 47 6.91 -14.21 -36.69
N GLY A 48 6.05 -15.18 -37.05
CA GLY A 48 6.30 -16.36 -37.86
C GLY A 48 7.41 -17.32 -37.44
N GLY A 49 7.91 -17.29 -36.24
CA GLY A 49 8.83 -18.29 -35.68
C GLY A 49 8.19 -18.94 -34.48
N ASN A 50 8.27 -20.28 -34.38
CA ASN A 50 7.96 -20.99 -33.15
C ASN A 50 8.73 -20.34 -31.99
N ALA A 51 8.12 -19.36 -31.33
CA ALA A 51 8.65 -18.88 -30.07
C ALA A 51 8.60 -20.06 -29.10
N PRO A 52 9.76 -20.50 -28.57
CA PRO A 52 9.75 -21.58 -27.61
C PRO A 52 8.88 -21.13 -26.43
N ALA A 53 7.86 -21.92 -26.11
CA ALA A 53 6.98 -21.76 -24.94
C ALA A 53 7.73 -21.96 -23.60
N THR A 54 9.01 -21.69 -23.57
CA THR A 54 9.94 -21.85 -22.44
C THR A 54 10.72 -20.55 -22.20
N ALA A 55 10.01 -19.40 -22.09
CA ALA A 55 10.57 -18.36 -21.26
C ALA A 55 10.57 -18.91 -19.81
N ALA A 56 11.75 -19.00 -19.20
CA ALA A 56 11.85 -19.39 -17.78
C ALA A 56 10.83 -18.53 -16.99
N PRO A 57 10.04 -19.13 -16.08
CA PRO A 57 9.06 -18.36 -15.34
C PRO A 57 9.81 -17.26 -14.60
N VAL A 58 9.53 -16.02 -14.94
CA VAL A 58 10.09 -14.88 -14.21
C VAL A 58 9.56 -14.94 -12.78
N ASP A 59 10.45 -14.84 -11.81
CA ASP A 59 10.06 -14.80 -10.40
C ASP A 59 9.27 -13.52 -10.13
N PHE A 60 7.95 -13.65 -9.93
CA PHE A 60 7.08 -12.52 -9.59
C PHE A 60 7.48 -11.82 -8.30
N THR A 61 8.22 -12.48 -7.42
CA THR A 61 8.61 -11.93 -6.11
C THR A 61 9.81 -10.99 -6.20
N ALA A 62 10.60 -11.10 -7.29
CA ALA A 62 11.77 -10.28 -7.55
C ALA A 62 11.94 -10.06 -9.08
N TRP A 63 10.86 -9.64 -9.73
CA TRP A 63 10.75 -9.50 -11.18
C TRP A 63 11.81 -8.57 -11.81
N TRP A 64 12.32 -7.58 -11.05
CA TRP A 64 13.35 -6.65 -11.51
C TRP A 64 14.69 -7.33 -11.79
N HIS A 65 14.97 -8.48 -11.19
CA HIS A 65 16.17 -9.26 -11.53
C HIS A 65 16.20 -9.72 -13.00
N ALA A 66 15.05 -9.76 -13.68
CA ALA A 66 14.98 -10.06 -15.10
C ALA A 66 15.63 -8.96 -15.98
N LEU A 67 15.84 -7.76 -15.44
CA LEU A 67 16.56 -6.67 -16.10
C LEU A 67 18.08 -6.81 -15.99
N ASN A 68 18.59 -7.77 -15.21
CA ASN A 68 20.01 -8.08 -15.02
C ASN A 68 20.89 -6.87 -14.68
N ASP A 69 20.38 -5.96 -13.83
CA ASP A 69 21.06 -4.75 -13.41
C ASP A 69 21.27 -4.73 -11.88
N PRO A 70 22.52 -4.97 -11.41
CA PRO A 70 22.83 -5.01 -9.98
C PRO A 70 22.64 -3.66 -9.26
N GLU A 71 22.75 -2.55 -9.99
CA GLU A 71 22.52 -1.22 -9.42
C GLU A 71 21.03 -1.01 -9.12
N LEU A 72 20.15 -1.41 -10.05
CA LEU A 72 18.72 -1.42 -9.82
C LEU A 72 18.34 -2.30 -8.63
N ASP A 73 18.92 -3.49 -8.51
CA ASP A 73 18.71 -4.39 -7.37
C ASP A 73 19.04 -3.70 -6.04
N SER A 74 20.18 -3.01 -5.99
CA SER A 74 20.62 -2.25 -4.82
C SER A 74 19.68 -1.10 -4.48
N LEU A 75 19.24 -0.33 -5.48
CA LEU A 75 18.33 0.80 -5.29
C LEU A 75 16.97 0.33 -4.77
N ILE A 76 16.41 -0.73 -5.31
CA ILE A 76 15.14 -1.30 -4.84
C ILE A 76 15.26 -1.79 -3.39
N ALA A 77 16.34 -2.48 -3.03
CA ALA A 77 16.55 -2.94 -1.65
C ALA A 77 16.64 -1.76 -0.66
N ARG A 78 17.31 -0.68 -1.06
CA ARG A 78 17.41 0.56 -0.26
C ARG A 78 16.09 1.29 -0.18
N ALA A 79 15.32 1.39 -1.27
CA ALA A 79 13.99 1.99 -1.28
C ALA A 79 13.04 1.26 -0.33
N ILE A 80 13.00 -0.07 -0.36
CA ILE A 80 12.16 -0.86 0.55
C ILE A 80 12.48 -0.58 2.03
N SER A 81 13.75 -0.33 2.36
CA SER A 81 14.18 -0.09 3.75
C SER A 81 14.11 1.37 4.19
N GLY A 82 14.25 2.33 3.28
CA GLY A 82 14.39 3.76 3.58
C GLY A 82 13.25 4.65 3.11
N ASN A 83 12.39 4.17 2.20
CA ASN A 83 11.33 5.00 1.62
C ASN A 83 10.32 5.46 2.69
N PRO A 84 10.02 6.77 2.77
CA PRO A 84 9.11 7.33 3.77
C PRO A 84 7.69 6.74 3.73
N ASP A 85 7.14 6.44 2.54
CA ASP A 85 5.79 5.88 2.41
C ASP A 85 5.71 4.45 2.94
N VAL A 86 6.78 3.66 2.76
CA VAL A 86 6.88 2.32 3.35
C VAL A 86 6.93 2.41 4.88
N LEU A 87 7.71 3.34 5.44
CA LEU A 87 7.79 3.56 6.89
C LEU A 87 6.44 4.00 7.46
N ILE A 88 5.74 4.95 6.81
CA ILE A 88 4.39 5.39 7.19
C ILE A 88 3.40 4.20 7.13
N ALA A 89 3.48 3.36 6.11
CA ALA A 89 2.61 2.19 5.99
C ALA A 89 2.89 1.14 7.09
N LEU A 90 4.14 0.97 7.52
CA LEU A 90 4.53 0.14 8.65
C LEU A 90 3.96 0.69 9.97
N ASP A 91 4.04 2.00 10.21
CA ASP A 91 3.47 2.63 11.40
C ASP A 91 1.94 2.52 11.44
N ARG A 92 1.25 2.67 10.31
CA ARG A 92 -0.19 2.44 10.20
C ARG A 92 -0.56 0.99 10.55
N LEU A 93 0.21 0.02 10.07
CA LEU A 93 0.00 -1.38 10.42
C LEU A 93 0.23 -1.63 11.90
N GLN A 94 1.25 -1.00 12.49
CA GLN A 94 1.50 -1.09 13.94
C GLN A 94 0.37 -0.46 14.76
N ALA A 95 -0.16 0.68 14.34
CA ALA A 95 -1.31 1.33 14.95
C ALA A 95 -2.55 0.43 14.91
N ALA A 96 -2.82 -0.22 13.76
CA ALA A 96 -3.94 -1.15 13.61
C ALA A 96 -3.83 -2.35 14.55
N ARG A 97 -2.65 -2.94 14.71
CA ARG A 97 -2.40 -4.03 15.67
C ARG A 97 -2.60 -3.59 17.12
N THR A 98 -2.16 -2.37 17.44
CA THR A 98 -2.35 -1.81 18.78
C THR A 98 -3.84 -1.56 19.05
N TYR A 99 -4.59 -1.12 18.04
CA TYR A 99 -6.05 -0.96 18.13
C TYR A 99 -6.76 -2.31 18.29
N GLU A 100 -6.40 -3.34 17.51
CA GLU A 100 -6.90 -4.70 17.69
C GLU A 100 -6.67 -5.21 19.12
N ALA A 101 -5.49 -4.96 19.68
CA ALA A 101 -5.18 -5.31 21.06
C ALA A 101 -6.04 -4.54 22.08
N ALA A 102 -6.33 -3.26 21.82
CA ALA A 102 -7.23 -2.47 22.65
C ALA A 102 -8.65 -3.01 22.62
N ILE A 103 -9.18 -3.38 21.44
CA ILE A 103 -10.51 -4.02 21.30
C ILE A 103 -10.55 -5.38 22.05
N ILE A 104 -9.50 -6.19 22.00
CA ILE A 104 -9.44 -7.42 22.79
C ILE A 104 -9.52 -7.10 24.30
N GLY A 105 -8.95 -5.97 24.73
CA GLY A 105 -9.02 -5.52 26.12
C GLY A 105 -10.45 -5.23 26.61
N THR A 106 -11.37 -4.82 25.70
CA THR A 106 -12.76 -4.49 26.09
C THR A 106 -13.60 -5.71 26.53
N VAL A 107 -13.15 -6.92 26.19
CA VAL A 107 -13.79 -8.18 26.65
C VAL A 107 -13.50 -8.47 28.12
N LEU A 108 -12.46 -7.86 28.69
CA LEU A 108 -12.01 -8.08 30.05
C LEU A 108 -12.80 -7.22 31.04
N PRO A 109 -12.90 -7.64 32.31
CA PRO A 109 -13.45 -6.78 33.35
C PRO A 109 -12.69 -5.46 33.44
N GLU A 110 -13.41 -4.34 33.44
CA GLU A 110 -12.86 -3.04 33.75
C GLU A 110 -12.82 -2.86 35.27
N ALA A 111 -11.68 -2.45 35.79
CA ALA A 111 -11.53 -2.14 37.20
C ALA A 111 -10.98 -0.73 37.37
N GLU A 112 -11.71 0.06 38.13
CA GLU A 112 -11.37 1.46 38.43
C GLU A 112 -11.14 1.66 39.93
N ALA A 113 -10.12 2.43 40.29
CA ALA A 113 -9.87 2.87 41.65
C ALA A 113 -10.23 4.36 41.77
N GLY A 114 -11.04 4.69 42.76
CA GLY A 114 -11.47 6.06 42.94
C GLY A 114 -11.43 6.51 44.41
N ILE A 115 -11.10 7.78 44.61
CA ILE A 115 -11.27 8.47 45.90
C ILE A 115 -11.96 9.81 45.66
N GLY A 116 -12.95 10.09 46.45
CA GLY A 116 -13.70 11.34 46.37
C GLY A 116 -13.94 11.90 47.76
N ALA A 117 -13.86 13.24 47.90
CA ALA A 117 -14.24 13.96 49.09
C ALA A 117 -15.21 15.08 48.70
N GLY A 118 -16.29 15.19 49.43
CA GLY A 118 -17.33 16.21 49.18
C GLY A 118 -17.88 16.77 50.46
N ARG A 119 -18.33 18.04 50.41
CA ARG A 119 -19.06 18.69 51.49
C ARG A 119 -20.39 19.20 50.95
N GLY A 120 -21.48 18.82 51.55
CA GLY A 120 -22.82 19.23 51.10
C GLY A 120 -23.89 18.89 52.11
N THR A 121 -25.15 19.11 51.73
CA THR A 121 -26.34 18.74 52.53
C THR A 121 -27.08 17.63 51.78
N GLY A 122 -27.45 16.55 52.50
CA GLY A 122 -28.15 15.41 51.89
C GLY A 122 -27.30 14.56 50.94
N SER A 123 -27.93 13.81 50.06
CA SER A 123 -27.29 12.89 49.11
C SER A 123 -26.36 13.56 48.09
N ASP A 124 -26.49 14.89 47.91
CA ASP A 124 -25.66 15.65 46.96
C ASP A 124 -24.20 15.86 47.43
N ALA A 125 -23.92 15.61 48.73
CA ALA A 125 -22.58 15.71 49.28
C ALA A 125 -21.56 14.67 48.68
N THR A 126 -22.04 13.72 47.90
CA THR A 126 -21.21 12.64 47.27
C THR A 126 -21.05 12.77 45.75
N ARG A 127 -21.60 13.83 45.12
CA ARG A 127 -21.45 14.07 43.65
C ARG A 127 -20.09 14.61 43.21
N GLY A 128 -19.08 14.63 44.11
CA GLY A 128 -17.68 14.74 43.65
C GLY A 128 -17.21 13.41 43.08
N ARG A 129 -16.83 13.38 41.83
CA ARG A 129 -16.18 12.33 41.03
C ARG A 129 -15.66 11.10 41.83
N ALA A 130 -16.56 10.35 42.47
CA ALA A 130 -16.31 8.96 42.84
C ALA A 130 -16.85 8.06 41.72
N SER A 131 -16.22 6.94 41.46
CA SER A 131 -16.67 5.97 40.48
C SER A 131 -18.16 5.68 40.59
N PRO A 132 -18.88 5.45 39.44
CA PRO A 132 -20.33 5.31 39.40
C PRO A 132 -20.93 4.24 40.32
N GLY A 133 -20.13 3.25 40.74
CA GLY A 133 -20.55 2.16 41.62
C GLY A 133 -20.55 2.48 43.12
N LEU A 134 -19.78 3.47 43.53
CA LEU A 134 -19.67 3.86 44.96
C LEU A 134 -20.70 4.92 45.31
N ARG A 135 -21.91 4.53 45.63
CA ARG A 135 -22.95 5.42 46.15
C ARG A 135 -22.97 5.43 47.67
N ALA A 136 -22.89 6.61 48.27
CA ALA A 136 -23.10 6.75 49.71
C ALA A 136 -24.56 6.43 50.06
N GLY A 137 -24.77 5.64 51.10
CA GLY A 137 -26.11 5.36 51.60
C GLY A 137 -26.79 6.64 52.09
N ASP A 138 -28.04 6.84 51.68
CA ASP A 138 -28.84 8.03 51.91
C ASP A 138 -29.51 7.96 53.29
N ASN A 139 -28.87 8.53 54.34
CA ASN A 139 -29.44 8.55 55.69
C ASN A 139 -29.32 9.88 56.42
N SER A 140 -29.21 11.01 55.71
CA SER A 140 -29.00 12.30 56.41
C SER A 140 -29.86 13.43 55.87
N ALA A 141 -31.01 13.61 56.47
CA ALA A 141 -31.86 14.77 56.24
C ALA A 141 -31.16 16.05 56.72
N GLY A 142 -30.77 16.93 55.82
CA GLY A 142 -30.55 18.36 56.11
C GLY A 142 -29.24 18.78 56.81
N LEU A 143 -28.34 17.87 57.24
CA LEU A 143 -27.09 18.24 57.93
C LEU A 143 -25.95 18.47 56.93
N LYS A 144 -25.16 19.53 57.13
CA LYS A 144 -23.92 19.75 56.41
C LYS A 144 -22.92 18.64 56.76
N GLN A 145 -22.52 17.84 55.78
CA GLN A 145 -21.63 16.70 55.98
C GLN A 145 -20.37 16.81 55.12
N ILE A 146 -19.28 16.26 55.65
CA ILE A 146 -18.08 15.94 54.86
C ILE A 146 -18.10 14.43 54.63
N ASN A 147 -18.13 14.01 53.38
CA ASN A 147 -18.06 12.62 52.98
C ASN A 147 -16.74 12.38 52.28
N VAL A 148 -16.03 11.33 52.69
CA VAL A 148 -14.87 10.78 51.97
C VAL A 148 -15.22 9.36 51.60
N VAL A 149 -15.14 9.05 50.29
CA VAL A 149 -15.41 7.72 49.76
C VAL A 149 -14.19 7.31 48.94
N GLY A 150 -13.71 6.11 49.14
CA GLY A 150 -12.61 5.55 48.33
C GLY A 150 -12.75 4.05 48.20
N GLY A 151 -12.36 3.53 47.03
CA GLY A 151 -12.47 2.08 46.77
C GLY A 151 -12.20 1.70 45.34
N PHE A 152 -12.58 0.48 45.02
CA PHE A 152 -12.48 -0.13 43.70
C PHE A 152 -13.87 -0.51 43.20
N ASP A 153 -14.11 -0.21 41.93
CA ASP A 153 -15.28 -0.66 41.17
C ASP A 153 -14.82 -1.60 40.04
N ALA A 154 -15.58 -2.64 39.79
CA ALA A 154 -15.36 -3.55 38.67
C ALA A 154 -16.67 -3.70 37.89
N LEU A 155 -16.59 -3.64 36.59
CA LEU A 155 -17.69 -3.86 35.67
C LEU A 155 -17.24 -4.84 34.58
N TRP A 156 -18.05 -5.83 34.29
CA TRP A 156 -17.79 -6.79 33.22
C TRP A 156 -19.07 -7.12 32.46
N GLU A 157 -19.11 -6.76 31.18
CA GLU A 157 -20.19 -7.15 30.28
C GLU A 157 -19.88 -8.53 29.72
N LEU A 158 -20.80 -9.48 29.93
CA LEU A 158 -20.65 -10.86 29.47
C LEU A 158 -21.06 -10.95 27.99
N ASP A 159 -20.16 -11.45 27.14
CA ASP A 159 -20.40 -11.59 25.69
C ASP A 159 -21.26 -12.82 25.35
N VAL A 160 -22.52 -12.82 25.80
CA VAL A 160 -23.45 -13.93 25.60
C VAL A 160 -23.85 -14.07 24.12
N PHE A 161 -24.12 -12.96 23.46
CA PHE A 161 -24.60 -12.92 22.08
C PHE A 161 -23.48 -12.67 21.05
N GLY A 162 -22.25 -12.53 21.48
CA GLY A 162 -21.07 -12.45 20.62
C GLY A 162 -20.78 -11.06 20.08
N LYS A 163 -21.30 -10.00 20.68
CA LYS A 163 -21.00 -8.60 20.30
C LYS A 163 -19.48 -8.33 20.26
N TYR A 164 -18.79 -8.59 21.37
CA TYR A 164 -17.35 -8.34 21.47
C TYR A 164 -16.53 -9.31 20.59
N ARG A 165 -16.98 -10.57 20.45
CA ARG A 165 -16.34 -11.52 19.51
C ARG A 165 -16.43 -11.02 18.07
N ARG A 166 -17.56 -10.45 17.65
CA ARG A 166 -17.73 -9.83 16.31
C ARG A 166 -16.91 -8.56 16.15
N GLU A 167 -16.77 -7.77 17.21
CA GLU A 167 -15.95 -6.56 17.21
C GLU A 167 -14.45 -6.91 17.05
N ILE A 168 -13.98 -7.91 17.78
CA ILE A 168 -12.61 -8.45 17.61
C ILE A 168 -12.41 -9.02 16.22
N GLU A 169 -13.39 -9.77 15.69
CA GLU A 169 -13.34 -10.32 14.34
C GLU A 169 -13.23 -9.19 13.31
N ALA A 170 -14.03 -8.11 13.43
CA ALA A 170 -13.93 -6.94 12.57
C ALA A 170 -12.56 -6.27 12.67
N ALA A 171 -12.05 -6.01 13.88
CA ALA A 171 -10.75 -5.39 14.09
C ALA A 171 -9.58 -6.23 13.50
N ARG A 172 -9.69 -7.56 13.54
CA ARG A 172 -8.72 -8.45 12.88
C ARG A 172 -8.73 -8.32 11.38
N TYR A 173 -9.91 -8.29 10.76
CA TYR A 173 -10.04 -8.09 9.32
C TYR A 173 -9.53 -6.72 8.91
N ASP A 174 -9.80 -5.67 9.70
CA ASP A 174 -9.25 -4.33 9.47
C ASP A 174 -7.71 -4.33 9.52
N THR A 175 -7.11 -5.02 10.50
CA THR A 175 -5.65 -5.19 10.58
C THR A 175 -5.10 -5.92 9.34
N GLN A 176 -5.81 -6.95 8.84
CA GLN A 176 -5.42 -7.67 7.64
C GLN A 176 -5.56 -6.79 6.38
N ALA A 177 -6.61 -5.95 6.30
CA ALA A 177 -6.78 -4.98 5.22
C ALA A 177 -5.64 -3.96 5.18
N ILE A 178 -5.26 -3.41 6.34
CA ILE A 178 -4.13 -2.48 6.45
C ILE A 178 -2.79 -3.17 6.12
N ARG A 179 -2.64 -4.45 6.45
CA ARG A 179 -1.48 -5.25 6.02
C ARG A 179 -1.42 -5.36 4.49
N ALA A 180 -2.55 -5.64 3.85
CA ALA A 180 -2.64 -5.69 2.39
C ALA A 180 -2.36 -4.31 1.77
N ALA A 181 -2.89 -3.23 2.34
CA ALA A 181 -2.58 -1.86 1.90
C ALA A 181 -1.07 -1.55 1.97
N ARG A 182 -0.38 -1.96 3.04
CA ARG A 182 1.08 -1.84 3.15
C ARG A 182 1.80 -2.62 2.04
N ASN A 183 1.34 -3.81 1.70
CA ASN A 183 1.90 -4.57 0.59
C ASN A 183 1.68 -3.85 -0.76
N GLY A 184 0.54 -3.16 -0.92
CA GLY A 184 0.27 -2.29 -2.07
C GLY A 184 1.29 -1.14 -2.18
N VAL A 185 1.62 -0.50 -1.06
CA VAL A 185 2.67 0.54 -1.01
C VAL A 185 4.02 -0.03 -1.45
N LEU A 186 4.39 -1.24 -1.02
CA LEU A 186 5.63 -1.90 -1.47
C LEU A 186 5.64 -2.13 -2.99
N VAL A 187 4.54 -2.63 -3.56
CA VAL A 187 4.43 -2.81 -5.03
C VAL A 187 4.65 -1.48 -5.75
N SER A 188 4.02 -0.40 -5.27
CA SER A 188 4.18 0.94 -5.86
C SER A 188 5.61 1.44 -5.73
N VAL A 189 6.20 1.42 -4.54
CA VAL A 189 7.57 1.94 -4.30
C VAL A 189 8.61 1.18 -5.13
N ILE A 190 8.48 -0.15 -5.26
CA ILE A 190 9.37 -0.97 -6.10
C ILE A 190 9.22 -0.55 -7.56
N ALA A 191 8.00 -0.42 -8.07
CA ALA A 191 7.74 -0.03 -9.46
C ALA A 191 8.20 1.40 -9.74
N ASP A 192 7.91 2.36 -8.85
CA ASP A 192 8.29 3.76 -9.00
C ASP A 192 9.82 3.94 -8.95
N THR A 193 10.52 3.17 -8.09
CA THR A 193 11.99 3.16 -8.04
C THR A 193 12.59 2.60 -9.34
N ALA A 194 12.03 1.49 -9.84
CA ALA A 194 12.49 0.90 -11.11
C ALA A 194 12.23 1.86 -12.28
N ARG A 195 11.05 2.50 -12.35
CA ARG A 195 10.73 3.48 -13.38
C ARG A 195 11.69 4.67 -13.33
N ALA A 196 11.87 5.31 -12.17
CA ALA A 196 12.77 6.45 -12.02
C ALA A 196 14.21 6.12 -12.44
N TYR A 197 14.65 4.89 -12.18
CA TYR A 197 15.95 4.41 -12.64
C TYR A 197 16.01 4.25 -14.17
N ILE A 198 15.01 3.65 -14.80
CA ILE A 198 14.94 3.51 -16.26
C ILE A 198 14.88 4.90 -16.93
N ASP A 199 14.11 5.85 -16.39
CA ASP A 199 14.05 7.23 -16.86
C ASP A 199 15.42 7.89 -16.81
N LEU A 200 16.14 7.75 -15.69
CA LEU A 200 17.51 8.27 -15.55
C LEU A 200 18.43 7.69 -16.63
N ARG A 201 18.42 6.36 -16.81
CA ARG A 201 19.25 5.69 -17.84
C ARG A 201 18.89 6.15 -19.23
N GLY A 202 17.60 6.31 -19.52
CA GLY A 202 17.11 6.87 -20.78
C GLY A 202 17.63 8.28 -21.06
N LEU A 203 17.55 9.18 -20.06
CA LEU A 203 18.07 10.55 -20.17
C LEU A 203 19.60 10.57 -20.35
N GLN A 204 20.34 9.68 -19.69
CA GLN A 204 21.78 9.54 -19.85
C GLN A 204 22.15 9.03 -21.26
N VAL A 205 21.41 8.08 -21.82
CA VAL A 205 21.57 7.60 -23.21
C VAL A 205 21.30 8.77 -24.17
N ARG A 206 20.20 9.49 -24.03
CA ARG A 206 19.86 10.66 -24.87
C ARG A 206 20.94 11.75 -24.78
N ALA A 207 21.48 12.02 -23.59
CA ALA A 207 22.60 12.96 -23.42
C ALA A 207 23.87 12.49 -24.17
N SER A 208 24.11 11.17 -24.22
CA SER A 208 25.25 10.63 -24.99
C SER A 208 25.01 10.73 -26.51
N VAL A 209 23.80 10.46 -26.99
CA VAL A 209 23.39 10.61 -28.39
C VAL A 209 23.53 12.07 -28.83
N LEU A 210 23.01 13.01 -28.04
CA LEU A 210 23.12 14.45 -28.32
C LEU A 210 24.59 14.90 -28.38
N THR A 211 25.43 14.42 -27.45
CA THR A 211 26.86 14.76 -27.46
C THR A 211 27.54 14.24 -28.73
N ALA A 212 27.27 13.01 -29.12
CA ALA A 212 27.82 12.42 -30.35
C ALA A 212 27.36 13.18 -31.61
N ALA A 213 26.10 13.58 -31.68
CA ALA A 213 25.56 14.38 -32.80
C ALA A 213 26.20 15.77 -32.86
N ILE A 214 26.39 16.44 -31.72
CA ILE A 214 27.10 17.72 -31.64
C ILE A 214 28.56 17.59 -32.15
N ASP A 215 29.25 16.54 -31.75
CA ASP A 215 30.65 16.32 -32.16
C ASP A 215 30.74 15.99 -33.66
N ALA A 216 29.80 15.21 -34.21
CA ALA A 216 29.70 14.94 -35.65
C ALA A 216 29.46 16.22 -36.46
N LEU A 217 28.50 17.04 -36.02
CA LEU A 217 28.21 18.32 -36.67
C LEU A 217 29.33 19.35 -36.57
N ARG A 218 30.11 19.35 -35.47
CA ARG A 218 31.32 20.20 -35.35
C ARG A 218 32.35 19.80 -36.38
N GLU A 219 32.54 18.49 -36.61
CA GLU A 219 33.45 18.02 -37.65
C GLU A 219 32.93 18.35 -39.04
N SER A 220 31.62 18.18 -39.33
CA SER A 220 30.97 18.58 -40.57
C SER A 220 31.15 20.07 -40.82
N LEU A 221 30.93 20.95 -39.82
CA LEU A 221 31.15 22.40 -39.93
C LEU A 221 32.62 22.73 -40.19
N ARG A 222 33.57 22.03 -39.56
CA ARG A 222 34.99 22.21 -39.82
C ARG A 222 35.35 21.92 -41.29
N ILE A 223 34.83 20.83 -41.84
CA ILE A 223 35.07 20.41 -43.24
C ILE A 223 34.45 21.47 -44.20
N VAL A 224 33.24 21.90 -43.95
CA VAL A 224 32.55 22.88 -44.79
C VAL A 224 33.29 24.24 -44.78
N ASN A 225 33.77 24.69 -43.62
CA ASN A 225 34.56 25.92 -43.53
C ASN A 225 35.84 25.86 -44.37
N ILE A 226 36.60 24.74 -44.33
CA ILE A 226 37.80 24.55 -45.15
C ILE A 226 37.47 24.59 -46.65
N ARG A 227 36.34 24.01 -47.06
CA ARG A 227 35.91 23.99 -48.46
C ARG A 227 35.45 25.38 -48.90
N TYR A 228 34.79 26.17 -48.03
CA TYR A 228 34.40 27.56 -48.27
C TYR A 228 35.62 28.47 -48.45
N GLU A 229 36.58 28.38 -47.55
CA GLU A 229 37.86 29.14 -47.67
C GLU A 229 38.64 28.85 -48.95
N ARG A 230 38.47 27.64 -49.50
CA ARG A 230 39.05 27.24 -50.76
C ARG A 230 38.18 27.58 -52.00
N GLY A 231 37.03 28.18 -51.80
CA GLY A 231 36.09 28.54 -52.86
C GLY A 231 35.39 27.35 -53.52
N ILE A 232 35.33 26.18 -52.85
CA ILE A 232 34.72 24.94 -53.34
C ILE A 232 33.22 24.90 -53.01
N THR A 233 32.81 25.55 -51.93
CA THR A 233 31.41 25.66 -51.51
C THR A 233 31.01 27.10 -51.24
N ASN A 234 29.71 27.36 -50.92
CA ASN A 234 29.16 28.68 -50.69
C ASN A 234 28.87 28.95 -49.22
N GLU A 235 28.57 30.19 -48.85
CA GLU A 235 28.28 30.65 -47.50
C GLU A 235 26.99 29.98 -46.94
N LEU A 236 26.04 29.55 -47.77
CA LEU A 236 24.82 28.88 -47.37
C LEU A 236 25.13 27.59 -46.62
N ASP A 237 26.10 26.78 -47.11
CA ASP A 237 26.48 25.51 -46.49
C ASP A 237 27.06 25.74 -45.08
N VAL A 238 27.90 26.76 -44.89
CA VAL A 238 28.44 27.16 -43.58
C VAL A 238 27.32 27.58 -42.63
N THR A 239 26.38 28.39 -43.16
CA THR A 239 25.26 28.89 -42.36
C THR A 239 24.32 27.77 -41.92
N LEU A 240 24.03 26.80 -42.82
CA LEU A 240 23.22 25.63 -42.50
C LEU A 240 23.86 24.77 -41.39
N ALA A 241 25.16 24.45 -41.50
CA ALA A 241 25.88 23.69 -40.49
C ALA A 241 25.94 24.43 -39.14
N THR A 242 26.17 25.75 -39.17
CA THR A 242 26.20 26.57 -37.95
C THR A 242 24.84 26.62 -37.25
N ARG A 243 23.74 26.78 -38.03
CA ARG A 243 22.38 26.77 -37.51
C ARG A 243 22.08 25.45 -36.82
N GLU A 244 22.36 24.31 -37.47
CA GLU A 244 22.05 23.00 -36.93
C GLU A 244 22.85 22.68 -35.67
N LEU A 245 24.15 23.01 -35.69
CA LEU A 245 25.00 22.88 -34.50
C LEU A 245 24.46 23.68 -33.30
N ALA A 246 24.12 24.95 -33.52
CA ALA A 246 23.56 25.81 -32.47
C ALA A 246 22.20 25.27 -31.95
N THR A 247 21.40 24.64 -32.82
CA THR A 247 20.12 24.02 -32.43
C THR A 247 20.32 22.83 -31.52
N LEU A 248 21.29 21.94 -31.79
CA LEU A 248 21.61 20.82 -30.91
C LEU A 248 22.29 21.26 -29.61
N GLU A 249 23.24 22.22 -29.70
CA GLU A 249 23.90 22.76 -28.49
C GLU A 249 22.91 23.42 -27.52
N ALA A 250 21.83 24.01 -28.01
CA ALA A 250 20.76 24.58 -27.20
C ALA A 250 20.01 23.53 -26.36
N GLN A 251 20.03 22.26 -26.75
CA GLN A 251 19.36 21.17 -26.03
C GLN A 251 20.21 20.61 -24.88
N ALA A 252 21.54 20.83 -24.87
CA ALA A 252 22.45 20.19 -23.94
C ALA A 252 22.18 20.58 -22.47
N ALA A 253 22.02 21.87 -22.18
CA ALA A 253 21.79 22.35 -20.81
C ALA A 253 20.43 21.92 -20.22
N PRO A 254 19.30 22.03 -20.95
CA PRO A 254 18.03 21.48 -20.47
C PRO A 254 18.06 19.97 -20.22
N LEU A 255 18.74 19.19 -21.06
CA LEU A 255 18.84 17.74 -20.90
C LEU A 255 19.72 17.39 -19.68
N ALA A 256 20.81 18.10 -19.46
CA ALA A 256 21.63 17.90 -18.24
C ALA A 256 20.81 18.18 -16.97
N ALA A 257 20.00 19.23 -16.95
CA ALA A 257 19.10 19.52 -15.82
C ALA A 257 18.04 18.43 -15.60
N GLN A 258 17.55 17.79 -16.69
CA GLN A 258 16.62 16.66 -16.58
C GLN A 258 17.31 15.43 -15.95
N VAL A 259 18.56 15.15 -16.28
CA VAL A 259 19.35 14.07 -15.66
C VAL A 259 19.47 14.30 -14.16
N GLU A 260 19.86 15.52 -13.74
CA GLU A 260 19.94 15.88 -12.32
C GLU A 260 18.59 15.74 -11.61
N ALA A 261 17.50 16.17 -12.23
CA ALA A 261 16.16 16.04 -11.66
C ALA A 261 15.74 14.57 -11.48
N ALA A 262 16.11 13.67 -12.39
CA ALA A 262 15.88 12.24 -12.27
C ALA A 262 16.70 11.63 -11.12
N GLU A 263 17.97 12.03 -10.93
CA GLU A 263 18.80 11.64 -9.78
C GLU A 263 18.15 12.07 -8.45
N TYR A 264 17.60 13.29 -8.37
CA TYR A 264 16.91 13.79 -7.18
C TYR A 264 15.61 13.03 -6.89
N THR A 265 14.92 12.59 -7.94
CA THR A 265 13.72 11.75 -7.80
C THR A 265 14.07 10.41 -7.15
N ILE A 266 15.15 9.75 -7.60
CA ILE A 266 15.62 8.50 -6.99
C ILE A 266 16.03 8.74 -5.53
N ALA A 267 16.78 9.81 -5.23
CA ALA A 267 17.14 10.14 -3.84
C ALA A 267 15.92 10.24 -2.93
N THR A 268 14.86 10.90 -3.39
CA THR A 268 13.60 11.03 -2.64
C THR A 268 12.94 9.67 -2.40
N LEU A 269 12.92 8.78 -3.41
CA LEU A 269 12.38 7.42 -3.28
C LEU A 269 13.18 6.56 -2.29
N LEU A 270 14.48 6.80 -2.16
CA LEU A 270 15.34 6.14 -1.18
C LEU A 270 15.25 6.75 0.23
N GLY A 271 14.59 7.90 0.38
CA GLY A 271 14.52 8.64 1.65
C GLY A 271 15.84 9.29 2.07
N VAL A 272 16.69 9.64 1.10
CA VAL A 272 17.98 10.31 1.30
C VAL A 272 18.02 11.69 0.62
N TYR A 273 18.99 12.52 0.96
CA TYR A 273 19.14 13.81 0.31
C TYR A 273 19.84 13.69 -1.05
N PRO A 274 19.52 14.60 -2.01
CA PRO A 274 20.08 14.55 -3.37
C PRO A 274 21.61 14.48 -3.43
N GLU A 275 22.31 15.19 -2.56
CA GLU A 275 23.76 15.26 -2.54
C GLU A 275 24.44 13.88 -2.35
N ASP A 276 23.73 12.95 -1.69
CA ASP A 276 24.25 11.61 -1.41
C ASP A 276 24.23 10.72 -2.65
N MET A 277 23.35 11.02 -3.65
CA MET A 277 23.09 10.15 -4.79
C MET A 277 23.77 10.59 -6.09
N VAL A 278 23.99 11.90 -6.30
CA VAL A 278 24.55 12.45 -7.55
C VAL A 278 25.84 11.76 -7.99
N LYS A 279 26.75 11.49 -7.06
CA LYS A 279 28.04 10.84 -7.38
C LYS A 279 27.88 9.36 -7.76
N GLU A 280 26.93 8.67 -7.12
CA GLU A 280 26.68 7.25 -7.34
C GLU A 280 26.02 7.03 -8.71
N LEU A 281 25.03 7.85 -9.05
CA LEU A 281 24.21 7.71 -10.27
C LEU A 281 24.81 8.39 -11.52
N SER A 282 25.89 9.18 -11.36
CA SER A 282 26.56 9.87 -12.48
C SER A 282 27.25 8.92 -13.47
N ALA A 283 27.51 7.67 -13.08
CA ALA A 283 28.08 6.67 -13.96
C ALA A 283 27.09 6.35 -15.11
N LYS A 284 27.53 6.62 -16.36
CA LYS A 284 26.70 6.36 -17.54
C LYS A 284 26.52 4.85 -17.75
N ALA A 285 25.30 4.40 -17.89
CA ALA A 285 24.95 3.03 -18.28
C ALA A 285 23.86 3.04 -19.33
N MET A 286 23.69 1.92 -20.00
CA MET A 286 22.63 1.74 -21.00
C MET A 286 21.29 1.45 -20.30
N VAL A 287 20.18 1.68 -21.01
CA VAL A 287 18.87 1.19 -20.56
C VAL A 287 18.90 -0.34 -20.51
N PRO A 288 18.53 -0.97 -19.38
CA PRO A 288 18.49 -2.43 -19.28
C PRO A 288 17.58 -3.07 -20.32
N ALA A 289 18.05 -4.15 -20.92
CA ALA A 289 17.27 -4.88 -21.91
C ALA A 289 16.11 -5.64 -21.24
N VAL A 290 14.92 -5.56 -21.83
CA VAL A 290 13.73 -6.25 -21.34
C VAL A 290 13.52 -7.60 -22.00
N PRO A 291 12.95 -8.61 -21.30
CA PRO A 291 12.62 -9.90 -21.88
C PRO A 291 11.62 -9.79 -23.03
N GLY A 292 11.82 -10.53 -24.12
CA GLY A 292 10.90 -10.51 -25.26
C GLY A 292 9.53 -11.14 -24.99
N ALA A 293 9.39 -11.96 -23.95
CA ALA A 293 8.12 -12.60 -23.56
C ALA A 293 8.00 -12.64 -22.03
N VAL A 294 6.79 -12.40 -21.54
CA VAL A 294 6.45 -12.39 -20.12
C VAL A 294 5.39 -13.45 -19.83
N ALA A 295 5.64 -14.31 -18.83
CA ALA A 295 4.65 -15.28 -18.34
C ALA A 295 3.71 -14.57 -17.34
N THR A 296 2.45 -14.34 -17.70
CA THR A 296 1.49 -13.56 -16.90
C THR A 296 0.66 -14.40 -15.92
N GLY A 297 0.59 -15.72 -16.09
CA GLY A 297 -0.27 -16.60 -15.31
C GLY A 297 -1.75 -16.52 -15.72
N LEU A 298 -2.65 -16.88 -14.82
CA LEU A 298 -4.10 -16.84 -15.04
C LEU A 298 -4.76 -15.67 -14.30
N PRO A 299 -5.88 -15.11 -14.80
CA PRO A 299 -6.62 -14.05 -14.11
C PRO A 299 -7.02 -14.41 -12.68
N VAL A 300 -7.34 -15.67 -12.40
CA VAL A 300 -7.66 -16.14 -11.04
C VAL A 300 -6.50 -15.99 -10.06
N ASP A 301 -5.25 -16.00 -10.52
CA ASP A 301 -4.07 -15.84 -9.67
C ASP A 301 -3.96 -14.42 -9.11
N LEU A 302 -4.53 -13.41 -9.78
CA LEU A 302 -4.58 -12.03 -9.31
C LEU A 302 -5.28 -11.92 -7.96
N LEU A 303 -6.32 -12.72 -7.72
CA LEU A 303 -7.08 -12.74 -6.46
C LEU A 303 -6.17 -13.04 -5.25
N ARG A 304 -5.08 -13.77 -5.47
CA ARG A 304 -4.12 -14.13 -4.42
C ARG A 304 -2.89 -13.24 -4.39
N ARG A 305 -2.54 -12.61 -5.52
CA ARG A 305 -1.28 -11.85 -5.66
C ARG A 305 -1.47 -10.37 -5.40
N ARG A 306 -2.56 -9.78 -5.88
CA ARG A 306 -2.77 -8.33 -5.80
C ARG A 306 -3.18 -7.86 -4.41
N PRO A 307 -2.39 -6.97 -3.80
CA PRO A 307 -2.69 -6.46 -2.46
C PRO A 307 -3.99 -5.64 -2.38
N ASP A 308 -4.37 -4.90 -3.43
CA ASP A 308 -5.60 -4.11 -3.49
C ASP A 308 -6.85 -5.00 -3.46
N ILE A 309 -6.83 -6.14 -4.16
CA ILE A 309 -7.90 -7.14 -4.10
C ILE A 309 -8.00 -7.77 -2.71
N GLN A 310 -6.84 -8.11 -2.11
CA GLN A 310 -6.80 -8.63 -0.74
C GLN A 310 -7.33 -7.60 0.27
N GLN A 311 -6.97 -6.33 0.13
CA GLN A 311 -7.47 -5.25 0.97
C GLN A 311 -8.99 -5.15 0.88
N ALA A 312 -9.56 -5.05 -0.32
CA ALA A 312 -10.99 -4.94 -0.53
C ALA A 312 -11.77 -6.16 0.01
N GLU A 313 -11.18 -7.37 -0.11
CA GLU A 313 -11.75 -8.60 0.46
C GLU A 313 -11.78 -8.55 2.00
N ARG A 314 -10.69 -8.10 2.64
CA ARG A 314 -10.62 -8.00 4.11
C ARG A 314 -11.54 -6.91 4.66
N GLU A 315 -11.67 -5.79 3.97
CA GLU A 315 -12.64 -4.73 4.31
C GLU A 315 -14.09 -5.26 4.26
N LEU A 316 -14.44 -6.03 3.24
CA LEU A 316 -15.73 -6.71 3.14
C LEU A 316 -15.95 -7.69 4.30
N ALA A 317 -14.92 -8.46 4.68
CA ALA A 317 -14.99 -9.39 5.80
C ALA A 317 -15.22 -8.65 7.12
N GLY A 318 -14.52 -7.54 7.36
CA GLY A 318 -14.70 -6.68 8.53
C GLY A 318 -16.10 -6.09 8.63
N ALA A 319 -16.64 -5.60 7.50
CA ALA A 319 -18.01 -5.09 7.45
C ALA A 319 -19.05 -6.17 7.73
N THR A 320 -18.84 -7.40 7.22
CA THR A 320 -19.72 -8.54 7.54
C THR A 320 -19.75 -8.83 9.04
N ALA A 321 -18.60 -8.76 9.71
CA ALA A 321 -18.55 -8.94 11.17
C ALA A 321 -19.29 -7.81 11.92
N ARG A 322 -19.24 -6.57 11.41
CA ARG A 322 -19.97 -5.42 11.98
C ARG A 322 -21.50 -5.56 11.87
N ILE A 323 -22.03 -6.26 10.88
CA ILE A 323 -23.46 -6.66 10.88
C ILE A 323 -23.77 -7.47 12.14
N GLY A 324 -22.87 -8.39 12.52
CA GLY A 324 -23.01 -9.17 13.74
C GLY A 324 -22.98 -8.32 15.01
N VAL A 325 -22.14 -7.28 15.08
CA VAL A 325 -22.12 -6.31 16.19
C VAL A 325 -23.44 -5.57 16.27
N ALA A 326 -23.93 -5.03 15.15
CA ALA A 326 -25.22 -4.33 15.11
C ALA A 326 -26.38 -5.25 15.51
N THR A 327 -26.39 -6.50 15.00
CA THR A 327 -27.40 -7.50 15.36
C THR A 327 -27.36 -7.85 16.85
N ALA A 328 -26.17 -7.94 17.45
CA ALA A 328 -26.02 -8.25 18.87
C ALA A 328 -26.65 -7.18 19.78
N ASN A 329 -26.69 -5.93 19.35
CA ASN A 329 -27.31 -4.83 20.11
C ASN A 329 -28.86 -4.96 20.21
N LEU A 330 -29.50 -5.81 19.40
CA LEU A 330 -30.94 -6.15 19.52
C LEU A 330 -31.23 -7.03 20.74
N PHE A 331 -30.23 -7.68 21.30
CA PHE A 331 -30.36 -8.62 22.41
C PHE A 331 -30.01 -7.97 23.76
N PRO A 332 -30.46 -8.57 24.89
CA PRO A 332 -30.11 -8.07 26.22
C PRO A 332 -28.61 -8.06 26.46
N SER A 333 -28.06 -6.98 27.00
CA SER A 333 -26.72 -6.95 27.59
C SER A 333 -26.77 -7.47 29.02
N ILE A 334 -25.81 -8.29 29.42
CA ILE A 334 -25.69 -8.86 30.77
C ILE A 334 -24.35 -8.41 31.35
N ALA A 335 -24.42 -7.68 32.46
CA ALA A 335 -23.23 -7.16 33.13
C ALA A 335 -23.12 -7.68 34.57
N LEU A 336 -21.89 -8.00 34.96
CA LEU A 336 -21.50 -8.25 36.34
C LEU A 336 -20.89 -6.95 36.89
N SER A 337 -21.33 -6.52 38.09
CA SER A 337 -20.74 -5.39 38.76
C SER A 337 -20.29 -5.79 40.18
N GLY A 338 -19.20 -5.18 40.63
CA GLY A 338 -18.70 -5.35 41.99
C GLY A 338 -18.02 -4.09 42.48
N SER A 339 -18.21 -3.74 43.71
CA SER A 339 -17.47 -2.65 44.35
C SER A 339 -17.05 -3.02 45.77
N ILE A 340 -15.89 -2.50 46.19
CA ILE A 340 -15.40 -2.61 47.56
C ILE A 340 -14.69 -1.30 47.92
N GLY A 341 -15.00 -0.76 49.09
CA GLY A 341 -14.41 0.52 49.49
C GLY A 341 -14.64 0.86 50.94
N PHE A 342 -14.31 2.08 51.26
CA PHE A 342 -14.62 2.71 52.55
C PHE A 342 -15.33 4.02 52.36
N GLN A 343 -16.19 4.34 53.32
CA GLN A 343 -16.84 5.62 53.38
C GLN A 343 -16.64 6.21 54.79
N ARG A 344 -16.27 7.47 54.86
CA ARG A 344 -16.19 8.25 56.10
C ARG A 344 -17.11 9.46 56.01
N GLN A 345 -18.02 9.55 56.99
CA GLN A 345 -18.95 10.68 57.09
C GLN A 345 -18.70 11.45 58.38
N GLN A 346 -18.65 12.76 58.26
CA GLN A 346 -18.50 13.65 59.40
C GLN A 346 -19.51 14.80 59.29
N ALA A 347 -20.36 14.94 60.32
CA ALA A 347 -21.30 16.05 60.46
C ALA A 347 -20.97 16.85 61.72
N PRO A 348 -21.20 18.20 61.74
CA PRO A 348 -20.97 19.02 62.95
C PRO A 348 -21.80 18.54 64.14
N GLY A 349 -21.13 18.30 65.26
CA GLY A 349 -21.78 17.84 66.48
C GLY A 349 -22.11 16.37 66.60
N LEU A 350 -21.75 15.57 65.55
CA LEU A 350 -21.94 14.12 65.57
C LEU A 350 -20.59 13.38 65.47
N PRO A 351 -20.52 12.16 66.03
CA PRO A 351 -19.32 11.31 65.84
C PRO A 351 -19.05 11.04 64.36
N THR A 352 -17.77 10.99 63.98
CA THR A 352 -17.37 10.55 62.66
C THR A 352 -17.72 9.08 62.47
N ILE A 353 -18.48 8.74 61.43
CA ILE A 353 -18.87 7.38 61.08
C ILE A 353 -17.96 6.93 59.93
N GLY A 354 -17.21 5.84 60.12
CA GLY A 354 -16.45 5.16 59.09
C GLY A 354 -17.01 3.74 58.89
N GLN A 355 -17.25 3.37 57.62
CA GLN A 355 -17.75 2.04 57.29
C GLN A 355 -17.09 1.48 56.03
N HIS A 356 -16.93 0.17 55.99
CA HIS A 356 -16.62 -0.52 54.76
C HIS A 356 -17.90 -0.74 53.97
N ILE A 357 -17.82 -0.46 52.68
CA ILE A 357 -18.93 -0.64 51.74
C ILE A 357 -18.51 -1.68 50.71
N TYR A 358 -19.41 -2.54 50.33
CA TYR A 358 -19.25 -3.48 49.24
C TYR A 358 -20.59 -3.71 48.56
N SER A 359 -20.54 -3.94 47.25
CA SER A 359 -21.69 -4.42 46.50
C SER A 359 -21.23 -5.37 45.42
N TYR A 360 -22.09 -6.28 45.03
CA TYR A 360 -21.92 -7.12 43.85
C TYR A 360 -23.31 -7.45 43.31
N GLY A 361 -23.37 -7.59 41.98
CA GLY A 361 -24.64 -7.83 41.31
C GLY A 361 -24.50 -8.29 39.89
N VAL A 362 -25.61 -8.80 39.38
CA VAL A 362 -25.83 -9.11 37.97
C VAL A 362 -26.93 -8.20 37.48
N GLY A 363 -26.71 -7.45 36.40
CA GLY A 363 -27.69 -6.63 35.73
C GLY A 363 -27.96 -7.11 34.33
N ALA A 364 -29.22 -7.03 33.88
CA ALA A 364 -29.56 -7.22 32.47
C ALA A 364 -30.29 -5.98 31.98
N ALA A 365 -29.91 -5.45 30.82
CA ALA A 365 -30.59 -4.32 30.19
C ALA A 365 -30.98 -4.71 28.76
N TRP A 366 -32.26 -4.50 28.41
CA TRP A 366 -32.79 -4.81 27.10
C TRP A 366 -33.58 -3.60 26.55
N PRO A 367 -33.16 -3.04 25.39
CA PRO A 367 -33.90 -1.92 24.77
C PRO A 367 -35.18 -2.46 24.08
N LEU A 368 -36.30 -2.53 24.85
CA LEU A 368 -37.56 -3.08 24.35
C LEU A 368 -38.33 -2.11 23.43
N LEU A 369 -38.11 -0.80 23.60
CA LEU A 369 -38.78 0.27 22.87
C LEU A 369 -37.74 1.27 22.37
N ASP A 370 -37.23 1.05 21.19
CA ASP A 370 -36.25 1.92 20.52
C ASP A 370 -36.75 2.56 19.22
N PHE A 371 -38.05 2.32 18.91
CA PHE A 371 -38.73 2.85 17.73
C PHE A 371 -38.02 2.58 16.41
N GLY A 372 -37.36 1.43 16.29
CA GLY A 372 -36.67 0.96 15.08
C GLY A 372 -35.25 1.51 14.88
N GLN A 373 -34.67 2.16 15.88
CA GLN A 373 -33.32 2.70 15.79
C GLN A 373 -32.26 1.57 15.62
N LEU A 374 -32.39 0.47 16.34
CA LEU A 374 -31.46 -0.65 16.28
C LEU A 374 -31.61 -1.45 14.98
N ASP A 375 -32.86 -1.65 14.52
CA ASP A 375 -33.10 -2.27 13.22
C ASP A 375 -32.50 -1.46 12.07
N ALA A 376 -32.65 -0.13 12.11
CA ALA A 376 -32.03 0.77 11.15
C ALA A 376 -30.48 0.67 11.17
N GLN A 377 -29.85 0.48 12.34
CA GLN A 377 -28.41 0.28 12.45
C GLN A 377 -27.98 -1.04 11.78
N VAL A 378 -28.74 -2.11 11.91
CA VAL A 378 -28.48 -3.38 11.21
C VAL A 378 -28.60 -3.18 9.70
N GLU A 379 -29.66 -2.50 9.22
CA GLU A 379 -29.84 -2.21 7.79
C GLU A 379 -28.70 -1.35 7.22
N ILE A 380 -28.27 -0.32 7.95
CA ILE A 380 -27.11 0.51 7.58
C ILE A 380 -25.85 -0.36 7.42
N ALA A 381 -25.58 -1.25 8.38
CA ALA A 381 -24.42 -2.13 8.32
C ALA A 381 -24.48 -3.11 7.14
N ASP A 382 -25.68 -3.62 6.81
CA ASP A 382 -25.89 -4.48 5.63
C ASP A 382 -25.69 -3.71 4.33
N LEU A 383 -26.23 -2.51 4.19
CA LEU A 383 -26.03 -1.65 3.02
C LEU A 383 -24.55 -1.27 2.82
N GLN A 384 -23.83 -0.95 3.89
CA GLN A 384 -22.39 -0.72 3.84
C GLN A 384 -21.63 -1.96 3.37
N THR A 385 -22.00 -3.14 3.86
CA THR A 385 -21.40 -4.42 3.42
C THR A 385 -21.68 -4.70 1.95
N ARG A 386 -22.89 -4.41 1.46
CA ARG A 386 -23.23 -4.54 0.03
C ARG A 386 -22.41 -3.58 -0.83
N ALA A 387 -22.18 -2.34 -0.38
CA ALA A 387 -21.33 -1.38 -1.09
C ALA A 387 -19.89 -1.90 -1.21
N LEU A 388 -19.34 -2.49 -0.13
CA LEU A 388 -17.99 -3.09 -0.14
C LEU A 388 -17.92 -4.35 -1.03
N LEU A 389 -18.99 -5.14 -1.12
CA LEU A 389 -19.05 -6.27 -2.06
C LEU A 389 -18.99 -5.79 -3.52
N VAL A 390 -19.69 -4.70 -3.84
CA VAL A 390 -19.61 -4.09 -5.18
C VAL A 390 -18.22 -3.55 -5.44
N ASN A 391 -17.61 -2.87 -4.45
CA ASN A 391 -16.24 -2.39 -4.55
C ASN A 391 -15.22 -3.53 -4.78
N TYR A 392 -15.32 -4.62 -4.03
CA TYR A 392 -14.48 -5.81 -4.24
C TYR A 392 -14.57 -6.35 -5.67
N LYS A 393 -15.80 -6.48 -6.22
CA LYS A 393 -16.01 -6.92 -7.60
C LYS A 393 -15.42 -5.94 -8.61
N LYS A 394 -15.59 -4.62 -8.38
CA LYS A 394 -15.02 -3.56 -9.21
C LYS A 394 -13.50 -3.64 -9.22
N THR A 395 -12.85 -3.79 -8.07
CA THR A 395 -11.40 -3.92 -7.96
C THR A 395 -10.87 -5.09 -8.79
N ILE A 396 -11.56 -6.25 -8.78
CA ILE A 396 -11.18 -7.39 -9.61
C ILE A 396 -11.30 -7.07 -11.10
N GLN A 397 -12.40 -6.43 -11.52
CA GLN A 397 -12.60 -6.07 -12.93
C GLN A 397 -11.52 -5.08 -13.40
N GLU A 398 -11.19 -4.09 -12.57
CA GLU A 398 -10.12 -3.12 -12.84
C GLU A 398 -8.75 -3.79 -12.94
N ALA A 399 -8.46 -4.74 -12.04
CA ALA A 399 -7.22 -5.50 -12.07
C ALA A 399 -7.04 -6.33 -13.36
N VAL A 400 -8.10 -7.03 -13.79
CA VAL A 400 -8.06 -7.80 -15.05
C VAL A 400 -7.87 -6.87 -16.25
N ARG A 401 -8.64 -5.76 -16.31
CA ARG A 401 -8.51 -4.75 -17.38
C ARG A 401 -7.11 -4.17 -17.44
N GLU A 402 -6.52 -3.86 -16.29
CA GLU A 402 -5.18 -3.26 -16.19
C GLU A 402 -4.11 -4.21 -16.74
N VAL A 403 -4.16 -5.49 -16.36
CA VAL A 403 -3.23 -6.51 -16.89
C VAL A 403 -3.41 -6.69 -18.39
N ASP A 404 -4.66 -6.83 -18.89
CA ASP A 404 -4.92 -6.96 -20.32
C ASP A 404 -4.39 -5.77 -21.11
N SER A 405 -4.61 -4.53 -20.61
CA SER A 405 -4.11 -3.31 -21.25
C SER A 405 -2.58 -3.28 -21.29
N ASN A 406 -1.92 -3.57 -20.17
CA ASN A 406 -0.45 -3.53 -20.08
C ASN A 406 0.21 -4.64 -20.91
N MET A 407 -0.41 -5.81 -21.04
CA MET A 407 0.05 -6.85 -21.97
C MET A 407 0.04 -6.37 -23.42
N GLY A 408 -1.07 -5.75 -23.84
CA GLY A 408 -1.21 -5.21 -25.19
C GLY A 408 -0.19 -4.10 -25.49
N LEU A 409 -0.02 -3.17 -24.54
CA LEU A 409 0.95 -2.08 -24.65
C LEU A 409 2.38 -2.61 -24.70
N TYR A 410 2.74 -3.55 -23.82
CA TYR A 410 4.08 -4.15 -23.83
C TYR A 410 4.40 -4.81 -25.18
N ALA A 411 3.46 -5.56 -25.76
CA ALA A 411 3.64 -6.17 -27.07
C ALA A 411 3.81 -5.12 -28.19
N ALA A 412 3.08 -4.01 -28.12
CA ALA A 412 3.18 -2.91 -29.06
C ALA A 412 4.53 -2.20 -28.98
N GLU A 413 5.04 -1.93 -27.76
CA GLU A 413 6.35 -1.31 -27.56
C GLU A 413 7.50 -2.21 -28.04
N GLN A 414 7.42 -3.51 -27.81
CA GLN A 414 8.40 -4.47 -28.33
C GLN A 414 8.47 -4.46 -29.87
N LEU A 415 7.30 -4.39 -30.52
CA LEU A 415 7.23 -4.30 -31.98
C LEU A 415 7.81 -2.97 -32.49
N SER A 416 7.48 -1.85 -31.83
CA SER A 416 7.99 -0.50 -32.13
C SER A 416 9.50 -0.46 -32.03
N LEU A 417 10.05 -0.97 -30.93
CA LEU A 417 11.49 -1.03 -30.67
C LEU A 417 12.22 -1.79 -31.80
N GLY A 418 11.74 -2.96 -32.21
CA GLY A 418 12.37 -3.72 -33.31
C GLY A 418 12.29 -3.03 -34.69
N LYS A 419 11.26 -2.18 -34.91
CA LYS A 419 11.18 -1.37 -36.14
C LYS A 419 12.11 -0.17 -36.11
N LEU A 420 12.24 0.48 -34.96
CA LEU A 420 13.17 1.59 -34.79
C LEU A 420 14.64 1.14 -34.86
N GLU A 421 14.96 -0.05 -34.36
CA GLU A 421 16.29 -0.65 -34.55
C GLU A 421 16.62 -0.83 -36.04
N THR A 422 15.66 -1.32 -36.82
CA THR A 422 15.83 -1.45 -38.28
C THR A 422 16.01 -0.07 -38.95
N ALA A 423 15.24 0.93 -38.52
CA ALA A 423 15.35 2.29 -39.03
C ALA A 423 16.70 2.94 -38.68
N LEU A 424 17.19 2.72 -37.47
CA LEU A 424 18.49 3.21 -37.00
C LEU A 424 19.64 2.71 -37.88
N VAL A 425 19.69 1.40 -38.14
CA VAL A 425 20.71 0.81 -39.03
C VAL A 425 20.63 1.43 -40.44
N ALA A 426 19.43 1.64 -40.96
CA ALA A 426 19.25 2.25 -42.29
C ALA A 426 19.67 3.73 -42.31
N SER A 427 19.39 4.50 -41.26
CA SER A 427 19.76 5.88 -41.11
C SER A 427 21.29 6.08 -41.04
N GLN A 428 21.98 5.29 -40.25
CA GLN A 428 23.43 5.29 -40.14
C GLN A 428 24.10 5.00 -41.51
N ARG A 429 23.50 4.08 -42.27
CA ARG A 429 23.98 3.81 -43.63
C ARG A 429 23.73 4.99 -44.60
N ALA A 430 22.58 5.69 -44.43
CA ALA A 430 22.24 6.87 -45.23
C ALA A 430 23.25 8.01 -45.00
N VAL A 431 23.61 8.29 -43.75
CA VAL A 431 24.63 9.30 -43.41
C VAL A 431 25.99 8.95 -44.03
N THR A 432 26.41 7.68 -43.91
CA THR A 432 27.66 7.22 -44.55
C THR A 432 27.67 7.51 -46.03
N LEU A 433 26.58 7.14 -46.73
CA LEU A 433 26.45 7.36 -48.18
C LEU A 433 26.34 8.83 -48.56
N ALA A 434 25.65 9.64 -47.79
CA ALA A 434 25.53 11.10 -48.02
C ALA A 434 26.91 11.77 -47.92
N ASN A 435 27.69 11.45 -46.92
CA ASN A 435 29.07 11.95 -46.73
C ASN A 435 29.99 11.54 -47.90
N GLU A 436 30.01 10.23 -48.30
CA GLU A 436 30.80 9.76 -49.42
C GLU A 436 30.46 10.47 -50.73
N ARG A 437 29.18 10.74 -50.99
CA ARG A 437 28.73 11.45 -52.19
C ARG A 437 29.12 12.92 -52.17
N TYR A 438 28.96 13.60 -50.99
CA TYR A 438 29.34 15.00 -50.82
C TYR A 438 30.86 15.18 -51.01
N GLU A 439 31.70 14.32 -50.43
CA GLU A 439 33.14 14.37 -50.61
C GLU A 439 33.57 14.30 -52.09
N ARG A 440 32.84 13.50 -52.89
CA ARG A 440 33.05 13.34 -54.33
C ARG A 440 32.43 14.43 -55.18
N GLY A 441 31.72 15.41 -54.55
CA GLY A 441 31.02 16.49 -55.27
C GLY A 441 29.78 16.00 -56.05
N LEU A 442 29.18 14.88 -55.67
CA LEU A 442 28.00 14.29 -56.34
C LEU A 442 26.67 14.71 -55.71
N THR A 443 26.71 15.45 -54.63
CA THR A 443 25.51 15.96 -53.95
C THR A 443 25.84 17.21 -53.16
N ASP A 444 24.82 18.01 -52.83
CA ASP A 444 24.94 19.23 -52.05
C ASP A 444 25.04 18.92 -50.55
N PHE A 445 25.63 19.83 -49.74
CA PHE A 445 25.80 19.70 -48.31
C PHE A 445 24.46 19.57 -47.56
N LEU A 446 23.39 20.14 -48.09
CA LEU A 446 22.05 20.01 -47.52
C LEU A 446 21.64 18.56 -47.32
N ASN A 447 22.00 17.66 -48.25
CA ASN A 447 21.70 16.22 -48.11
C ASN A 447 22.47 15.53 -46.98
N VAL A 448 23.68 16.02 -46.64
CA VAL A 448 24.45 15.53 -45.49
C VAL A 448 23.77 15.98 -44.20
N VAL A 449 23.48 17.26 -44.07
CA VAL A 449 22.80 17.81 -42.86
C VAL A 449 21.45 17.15 -42.64
N ASP A 450 20.68 16.91 -43.72
CA ASP A 450 19.38 16.24 -43.59
C ASP A 450 19.52 14.79 -43.16
N ALA A 451 20.52 14.06 -43.67
CA ALA A 451 20.79 12.69 -43.26
C ALA A 451 21.27 12.61 -41.78
N GLU A 452 22.19 13.51 -41.38
CA GLU A 452 22.67 13.59 -39.97
C GLU A 452 21.54 13.93 -39.01
N ARG A 453 20.65 14.87 -39.37
CA ARG A 453 19.47 15.22 -38.59
C ARG A 453 18.51 14.02 -38.44
N GLN A 454 18.23 13.31 -39.54
CA GLN A 454 17.36 12.13 -39.52
C GLN A 454 17.97 10.98 -38.69
N GLU A 455 19.28 10.80 -38.72
CA GLU A 455 19.97 9.83 -37.86
C GLU A 455 19.77 10.20 -36.38
N TYR A 456 20.05 11.44 -35.99
CA TYR A 456 19.83 11.93 -34.63
C TYR A 456 18.36 11.76 -34.17
N ASP A 457 17.40 12.12 -35.02
CA ASP A 457 15.97 11.99 -34.70
C ASP A 457 15.58 10.52 -34.49
N ILE A 458 16.15 9.58 -35.25
CA ILE A 458 15.88 8.14 -35.12
C ILE A 458 16.59 7.57 -33.88
N GLU A 459 17.81 7.99 -33.58
CA GLU A 459 18.54 7.60 -32.35
C GLU A 459 17.78 8.05 -31.10
N GLU A 460 17.25 9.28 -31.08
CA GLU A 460 16.39 9.80 -30.00
C GLU A 460 15.12 8.96 -29.84
N GLN A 461 14.43 8.63 -30.97
CA GLN A 461 13.24 7.81 -30.94
C GLN A 461 13.55 6.37 -30.46
N TYR A 462 14.68 5.80 -30.88
CA TYR A 462 15.10 4.47 -30.45
C TYR A 462 15.41 4.43 -28.95
N ALA A 463 16.14 5.43 -28.42
CA ALA A 463 16.38 5.57 -27.01
C ALA A 463 15.08 5.71 -26.20
N GLY A 464 14.14 6.52 -26.71
CA GLY A 464 12.80 6.68 -26.13
C GLY A 464 12.01 5.36 -26.13
N ALA A 465 12.07 4.57 -27.19
CA ALA A 465 11.41 3.27 -27.29
C ALA A 465 12.00 2.22 -26.35
N GLN A 466 13.32 2.28 -26.08
CA GLN A 466 13.94 1.43 -25.07
C GLN A 466 13.39 1.71 -23.67
N VAL A 467 13.27 3.00 -23.32
CA VAL A 467 12.65 3.45 -22.06
C VAL A 467 11.20 2.98 -21.99
N ALA A 468 10.40 3.27 -23.02
CA ALA A 468 8.97 2.92 -23.07
C ALA A 468 8.74 1.42 -22.91
N ALA A 469 9.55 0.57 -23.58
CA ALA A 469 9.47 -0.88 -23.44
C ALA A 469 9.81 -1.34 -22.01
N ALA A 470 10.81 -0.72 -21.36
CA ALA A 470 11.19 -1.04 -19.99
C ALA A 470 10.12 -0.56 -18.98
N GLU A 471 9.55 0.61 -19.16
CA GLU A 471 8.44 1.11 -18.34
C GLU A 471 7.19 0.22 -18.46
N GLN A 472 6.83 -0.21 -19.68
CA GLN A 472 5.69 -1.10 -19.87
C GLN A 472 5.93 -2.49 -19.26
N PHE A 473 7.17 -2.97 -19.24
CA PHE A 473 7.55 -4.17 -18.49
C PHE A 473 7.30 -3.99 -16.98
N ILE A 474 7.73 -2.86 -16.41
CA ILE A 474 7.52 -2.52 -15.00
C ILE A 474 6.02 -2.45 -14.68
N GLU A 475 5.23 -1.74 -15.50
CA GLU A 475 3.78 -1.59 -15.31
C GLU A 475 3.05 -2.93 -15.42
N LEU A 476 3.47 -3.82 -16.30
CA LEU A 476 2.90 -5.15 -16.39
C LEU A 476 3.11 -5.93 -15.08
N TYR A 477 4.32 -5.94 -14.51
CA TYR A 477 4.58 -6.63 -13.24
C TYR A 477 3.93 -5.96 -12.04
N ARG A 478 3.83 -4.63 -12.02
CA ARG A 478 3.04 -3.88 -11.05
C ARG A 478 1.57 -4.30 -11.09
N SER A 479 0.97 -4.38 -12.28
CA SER A 479 -0.43 -4.79 -12.46
C SER A 479 -0.67 -6.26 -12.09
N LEU A 480 0.33 -7.13 -12.21
CA LEU A 480 0.31 -8.51 -11.74
C LEU A 480 0.47 -8.65 -10.22
N GLY A 481 0.80 -7.57 -9.50
CA GLY A 481 0.94 -7.55 -8.04
C GLY A 481 2.20 -8.24 -7.53
N GLY A 482 3.30 -8.18 -8.30
CA GLY A 482 4.60 -8.76 -7.93
C GLY A 482 5.45 -7.85 -7.04
N GLY A 483 6.41 -8.45 -6.30
CA GLY A 483 7.48 -7.71 -5.59
C GLY A 483 7.35 -7.64 -4.07
N TRP A 484 6.17 -7.73 -3.48
CA TRP A 484 5.96 -7.59 -2.03
C TRP A 484 6.15 -8.89 -1.22
N GLN A 485 6.11 -10.04 -1.87
CA GLN A 485 6.00 -11.36 -1.24
C GLN A 485 7.18 -11.71 -0.33
N ASN A 486 8.37 -11.25 -0.68
CA ASN A 486 9.60 -11.49 0.10
C ASN A 486 9.72 -10.59 1.34
N TYR A 487 8.85 -9.58 1.50
CA TYR A 487 8.92 -8.55 2.55
C TYR A 487 7.78 -8.68 3.57
N GLN A 488 7.34 -9.90 3.86
CA GLN A 488 6.24 -10.17 4.79
C GLN A 488 6.64 -10.08 6.27
N ALA A 489 7.93 -10.09 6.58
CA ALA A 489 8.41 -9.98 7.94
C ALA A 489 7.90 -8.68 8.60
N LEU A 490 7.14 -8.85 9.67
CA LEU A 490 6.54 -7.73 10.39
C LEU A 490 7.44 -7.35 11.56
N PRO A 491 7.67 -6.06 11.79
CA PRO A 491 8.41 -5.64 12.98
C PRO A 491 7.70 -6.12 14.24
N PRO A 492 8.45 -6.41 15.32
CA PRO A 492 7.86 -6.78 16.60
C PRO A 492 6.99 -5.65 17.14
N ILE A 493 5.93 -6.00 17.88
CA ILE A 493 5.09 -5.02 18.57
C ILE A 493 5.97 -4.36 19.65
N HIS A 494 6.11 -3.03 19.60
CA HIS A 494 6.98 -2.27 20.52
C HIS A 494 6.54 -2.33 21.99
N ARG A 495 5.26 -2.62 22.26
CA ARG A 495 4.75 -2.89 23.60
C ARG A 495 4.26 -4.33 23.66
N PRO A 496 4.85 -5.18 24.50
CA PRO A 496 4.27 -6.50 24.75
C PRO A 496 2.87 -6.29 25.33
N LEU A 497 1.89 -6.99 24.76
CA LEU A 497 0.54 -7.01 25.31
C LEU A 497 0.60 -7.48 26.76
N PRO A 498 -0.21 -6.92 27.68
CA PRO A 498 -0.36 -7.48 29.02
C PRO A 498 -0.56 -8.98 28.94
N ALA A 499 0.10 -9.75 29.80
CA ALA A 499 0.09 -11.21 29.73
C ALA A 499 -1.34 -11.80 29.65
N VAL A 500 -2.30 -11.16 30.28
CA VAL A 500 -3.72 -11.50 30.25
C VAL A 500 -4.30 -11.33 28.85
N VAL A 501 -4.02 -10.22 28.17
CA VAL A 501 -4.49 -9.95 26.80
C VAL A 501 -3.86 -10.94 25.81
N ALA A 502 -2.56 -11.23 25.97
CA ALA A 502 -1.85 -12.22 25.15
C ALA A 502 -2.42 -13.65 25.33
N MET A 503 -2.87 -14.00 26.54
CA MET A 503 -3.53 -15.27 26.82
C MET A 503 -4.89 -15.35 26.12
N PHE A 504 -5.71 -14.29 26.19
CA PHE A 504 -7.00 -14.23 25.50
C PHE A 504 -6.86 -14.23 23.98
N GLN A 505 -5.86 -13.56 23.41
CA GLN A 505 -5.55 -13.67 21.98
C GLN A 505 -5.31 -15.11 21.54
N ARG A 506 -4.61 -15.92 22.33
CA ARG A 506 -4.36 -17.34 22.03
C ARG A 506 -5.66 -18.18 22.08
N VAL A 507 -6.53 -17.88 23.02
CA VAL A 507 -7.80 -18.61 23.20
C VAL A 507 -8.82 -18.23 22.13
N LEU A 508 -8.87 -16.96 21.72
CA LEU A 508 -9.83 -16.42 20.74
C LEU A 508 -9.30 -16.47 19.29
N SER A 509 -8.04 -16.86 19.08
CA SER A 509 -7.48 -17.08 17.74
C SER A 509 -7.49 -18.57 17.42
N PRO A 510 -8.47 -19.08 16.68
CA PRO A 510 -8.26 -20.32 15.94
C PRO A 510 -7.12 -20.05 14.95
N SER A 511 -6.23 -21.02 14.79
CA SER A 511 -5.04 -20.99 13.94
C SER A 511 -5.25 -20.16 12.67
N ASP A 512 -4.47 -19.07 12.54
CA ASP A 512 -4.44 -18.24 11.34
C ASP A 512 -4.03 -19.12 10.14
N PRO A 513 -4.89 -19.32 9.13
CA PRO A 513 -4.58 -20.17 7.98
C PRO A 513 -3.55 -19.54 7.01
N LEU A 514 -2.95 -18.39 7.38
CA LEU A 514 -1.99 -17.62 6.58
C LEU A 514 -0.58 -17.55 7.22
N LYS A 515 -0.25 -18.55 8.09
CA LYS A 515 1.15 -18.78 8.44
C LYS A 515 1.82 -19.66 7.42
#